data_936bc1d82a68ec4295e236741267dfa0
#
_entry.id   936bc1d82a68ec4295e236741267dfa0
#
_cell.length_a   1.000
_cell.length_b   1.000
_cell.length_c   1.000
_cell.angle_alpha   90.00
_cell.angle_beta   90.00
_cell.angle_gamma   90.00
#
_symmetry.space_group_name_H-M   'P 1'
#
loop_
_entity.id
_entity.type
_entity.pdbx_description
1 polymer ?
#
loop_
_entity_poly.entity_id
_entity_poly.type
_entity_poly.pdbx_seq_one_letter_code
_entity_poly.pdbx_strand_id
1 'polypeptide(L)'
;MLKKDYCHSASSANAFIDSPAYWVITKLYDFEGPVNARMSMGSAAEHAANEAMGNLNMDESAVQKVTEAKFDELTDNEFKESSEREWAVDIAMRFAQNLGEFGEVVSYQKETVTFKDGLKHPIKTVTDFEFEDVIVDTKATAYLKRLKKGTLDPNWYPKAADVRQQLLYKDVREKPTMLLYASHSDQEAVDMVDRDEHKLKEIYHAMQTIEHITSIAKTKEDIIRMFPLNMENFRWGKEADSPYKEFAKKLWIKAFDYTIK
;
A
#
# COMPACT_ATOMS: atom_id res chain seq x y z
N MET A 1 -18.61 -6.28 15.35
CA MET A 1 -18.61 -5.76 13.98
C MET A 1 -17.31 -6.04 13.23
N LEU A 2 -16.17 -5.77 13.83
CA LEU A 2 -14.92 -6.32 13.29
C LEU A 2 -14.98 -7.86 13.40
N LYS A 3 -14.37 -8.55 12.44
CA LYS A 3 -14.25 -10.00 12.47
C LYS A 3 -13.49 -10.42 13.74
N LYS A 4 -13.73 -11.63 14.25
CA LYS A 4 -13.07 -12.13 15.47
C LYS A 4 -11.54 -12.19 15.34
N ASP A 5 -11.08 -12.41 14.13
CA ASP A 5 -9.68 -12.49 13.71
C ASP A 5 -9.15 -11.19 13.08
N TYR A 6 -9.84 -10.07 13.33
CA TYR A 6 -9.42 -8.77 12.80
C TYR A 6 -8.04 -8.38 13.34
N CYS A 7 -7.20 -7.93 12.43
CA CYS A 7 -5.93 -7.28 12.72
C CYS A 7 -5.92 -5.89 12.10
N HIS A 8 -5.37 -4.93 12.79
CA HIS A 8 -5.00 -3.66 12.18
C HIS A 8 -3.90 -3.86 11.14
N SER A 9 -3.86 -3.01 10.13
CA SER A 9 -2.74 -2.94 9.19
C SER A 9 -2.48 -1.49 8.78
N ALA A 10 -1.28 -1.20 8.31
CA ALA A 10 -0.95 0.12 7.80
C ALA A 10 -1.91 0.55 6.67
N SER A 11 -2.23 -0.35 5.74
CA SER A 11 -3.15 -0.06 4.64
C SER A 11 -4.58 0.25 5.12
N SER A 12 -5.07 -0.47 6.16
CA SER A 12 -6.37 -0.21 6.75
C SER A 12 -6.42 1.14 7.46
N ALA A 13 -5.42 1.44 8.30
CA ALA A 13 -5.34 2.71 9.00
C ALA A 13 -5.17 3.88 8.04
N ASN A 14 -4.33 3.76 7.01
CA ASN A 14 -4.17 4.77 5.96
C ASN A 14 -5.47 5.01 5.16
N ALA A 15 -6.21 3.95 4.84
CA ALA A 15 -7.52 4.10 4.18
C ALA A 15 -8.49 4.89 5.06
N PHE A 16 -8.49 4.64 6.37
CA PHE A 16 -9.32 5.37 7.32
C PHE A 16 -8.90 6.85 7.47
N ILE A 17 -7.60 7.13 7.57
CA ILE A 17 -7.07 8.51 7.66
C ILE A 17 -7.44 9.31 6.42
N ASP A 18 -7.23 8.74 5.24
CA ASP A 18 -7.44 9.43 3.98
C ASP A 18 -8.94 9.60 3.66
N SER A 19 -9.76 8.57 3.93
CA SER A 19 -11.20 8.59 3.70
C SER A 19 -11.91 7.51 4.53
N PRO A 20 -12.50 7.86 5.68
CA PRO A 20 -13.26 6.89 6.49
C PRO A 20 -14.38 6.18 5.70
N ALA A 21 -15.05 6.89 4.79
CA ALA A 21 -16.07 6.29 3.93
C ALA A 21 -15.47 5.22 2.97
N TYR A 22 -14.28 5.46 2.42
CA TYR A 22 -13.57 4.47 1.60
C TYR A 22 -13.14 3.25 2.44
N TRP A 23 -12.66 3.48 3.66
CA TRP A 23 -12.35 2.41 4.61
C TRP A 23 -13.58 1.54 4.91
N VAL A 24 -14.75 2.14 5.11
CA VAL A 24 -16.00 1.41 5.34
C VAL A 24 -16.26 0.41 4.22
N ILE A 25 -16.22 0.83 2.96
CA ILE A 25 -16.54 -0.08 1.86
C ILE A 25 -15.46 -1.15 1.66
N THR A 26 -14.18 -0.80 1.78
CA THR A 26 -13.07 -1.72 1.46
C THR A 26 -12.69 -2.64 2.61
N LYS A 27 -12.91 -2.24 3.87
CA LYS A 27 -12.48 -3.01 5.05
C LYS A 27 -13.64 -3.55 5.89
N LEU A 28 -14.75 -2.83 5.95
CA LEU A 28 -15.92 -3.28 6.71
C LEU A 28 -16.88 -4.11 5.85
N TYR A 29 -17.01 -3.78 4.57
CA TYR A 29 -17.82 -4.52 3.60
C TYR A 29 -16.99 -5.44 2.71
N ASP A 30 -15.67 -5.45 2.84
CA ASP A 30 -14.73 -6.26 2.06
C ASP A 30 -14.94 -6.07 0.53
N PHE A 31 -15.28 -4.85 0.09
CA PHE A 31 -15.47 -4.59 -1.33
C PHE A 31 -14.14 -4.51 -2.05
N GLU A 32 -13.93 -5.41 -2.98
CA GLU A 32 -12.77 -5.43 -3.86
C GLU A 32 -13.12 -4.72 -5.18
N GLY A 33 -12.23 -3.83 -5.60
CA GLY A 33 -12.39 -3.14 -6.88
C GLY A 33 -11.78 -3.94 -8.03
N PRO A 34 -11.97 -3.43 -9.26
CA PRO A 34 -11.38 -4.06 -10.43
C PRO A 34 -9.85 -4.07 -10.36
N VAL A 35 -9.26 -4.99 -11.07
CA VAL A 35 -7.81 -5.08 -11.27
C VAL A 35 -7.31 -3.75 -11.84
N ASN A 36 -6.14 -3.31 -11.37
CA ASN A 36 -5.53 -2.05 -11.76
C ASN A 36 -4.09 -2.30 -12.25
N ALA A 37 -3.82 -1.99 -13.52
CA ALA A 37 -2.51 -2.19 -14.14
C ALA A 37 -1.35 -1.59 -13.33
N ARG A 38 -1.54 -0.42 -12.70
CA ARG A 38 -0.49 0.21 -11.87
C ARG A 38 -0.20 -0.54 -10.58
N MET A 39 -1.21 -1.13 -9.95
CA MET A 39 -0.99 -1.97 -8.77
C MET A 39 -0.27 -3.25 -9.17
N SER A 40 -0.72 -3.88 -10.26
CA SER A 40 -0.09 -5.08 -10.81
C SER A 40 1.35 -4.85 -11.25
N MET A 41 1.67 -3.66 -11.80
CA MET A 41 3.02 -3.23 -12.12
C MET A 41 3.95 -3.31 -10.89
N GLY A 42 3.53 -2.75 -9.77
CA GLY A 42 4.32 -2.78 -8.53
C GLY A 42 4.53 -4.20 -8.02
N SER A 43 3.46 -4.98 -7.94
CA SER A 43 3.52 -6.35 -7.42
C SER A 43 4.33 -7.29 -8.34
N ALA A 44 4.25 -7.11 -9.66
CA ALA A 44 5.04 -7.89 -10.61
C ALA A 44 6.54 -7.54 -10.52
N ALA A 45 6.85 -6.25 -10.42
CA ALA A 45 8.23 -5.78 -10.29
C ALA A 45 8.89 -6.27 -8.99
N GLU A 46 8.17 -6.20 -7.87
CA GLU A 46 8.64 -6.67 -6.57
C GLU A 46 8.88 -8.19 -6.57
N HIS A 47 7.94 -8.96 -7.14
CA HIS A 47 8.08 -10.40 -7.27
C HIS A 47 9.33 -10.77 -8.07
N ALA A 48 9.53 -10.16 -9.24
CA ALA A 48 10.69 -10.44 -10.08
C ALA A 48 12.02 -10.00 -9.44
N ALA A 49 12.02 -8.91 -8.68
CA ALA A 49 13.18 -8.49 -7.89
C ALA A 49 13.55 -9.55 -6.84
N ASN A 50 12.55 -10.13 -6.14
CA ASN A 50 12.78 -11.21 -5.19
C ASN A 50 13.38 -12.45 -5.86
N GLU A 51 12.85 -12.86 -7.03
CA GLU A 51 13.41 -13.99 -7.79
C GLU A 51 14.86 -13.73 -8.22
N ALA A 52 15.16 -12.49 -8.66
CA ALA A 52 16.53 -12.10 -9.03
C ALA A 52 17.49 -12.10 -7.83
N MET A 53 17.04 -11.67 -6.66
CA MET A 53 17.82 -11.70 -5.42
C MET A 53 18.10 -13.13 -4.96
N GLY A 54 17.16 -14.06 -5.15
CA GLY A 54 17.33 -15.48 -4.84
C GLY A 54 18.19 -16.25 -5.86
N ASN A 55 18.40 -15.68 -7.04
CA ASN A 55 19.15 -16.31 -8.13
C ASN A 55 20.12 -15.32 -8.80
N LEU A 56 21.31 -15.19 -8.27
CA LEU A 56 22.37 -14.28 -8.74
C LEU A 56 22.82 -14.49 -10.21
N ASN A 57 22.41 -15.58 -10.85
CA ASN A 57 22.69 -15.85 -12.27
C ASN A 57 21.53 -15.43 -13.19
N MET A 58 20.51 -14.77 -12.67
CA MET A 58 19.38 -14.32 -13.45
C MET A 58 19.78 -13.12 -14.31
N ASP A 59 19.79 -13.30 -15.63
CA ASP A 59 20.06 -12.23 -16.57
C ASP A 59 18.82 -11.34 -16.80
N GLU A 60 19.02 -10.20 -17.47
CA GLU A 60 17.93 -9.25 -17.78
C GLU A 60 16.74 -9.91 -18.51
N SER A 61 17.05 -10.84 -19.45
CA SER A 61 16.00 -11.54 -20.21
C SER A 61 15.17 -12.47 -19.30
N ALA A 62 15.79 -13.06 -18.29
CA ALA A 62 15.09 -13.87 -17.31
C ALA A 62 14.23 -13.01 -16.37
N VAL A 63 14.74 -11.88 -15.88
CA VAL A 63 13.97 -10.92 -15.08
C VAL A 63 12.77 -10.40 -15.86
N GLN A 64 12.95 -10.03 -17.15
CA GLN A 64 11.87 -9.60 -18.02
C GLN A 64 10.77 -10.66 -18.09
N LYS A 65 11.11 -11.92 -18.41
CA LYS A 65 10.14 -13.01 -18.54
C LYS A 65 9.34 -13.24 -17.26
N VAL A 66 10.00 -13.24 -16.11
CA VAL A 66 9.34 -13.41 -14.81
C VAL A 66 8.40 -12.24 -14.52
N THR A 67 8.86 -11.00 -14.77
CA THR A 67 8.04 -9.80 -14.55
C THR A 67 6.79 -9.79 -15.42
N GLU A 68 6.96 -10.04 -16.72
CA GLU A 68 5.87 -10.05 -17.68
C GLU A 68 4.86 -11.16 -17.38
N ALA A 69 5.33 -12.37 -17.08
CA ALA A 69 4.47 -13.48 -16.71
C ALA A 69 3.65 -13.17 -15.43
N LYS A 70 4.30 -12.57 -14.42
CA LYS A 70 3.60 -12.20 -13.18
C LYS A 70 2.61 -11.06 -13.39
N PHE A 71 2.94 -10.07 -14.20
CA PHE A 71 2.02 -9.00 -14.55
C PHE A 71 0.78 -9.54 -15.29
N ASP A 72 1.01 -10.41 -16.28
CA ASP A 72 -0.07 -11.04 -17.07
C ASP A 72 -0.98 -11.92 -16.19
N GLU A 73 -0.40 -12.66 -15.23
CA GLU A 73 -1.16 -13.41 -14.22
C GLU A 73 -2.03 -12.49 -13.35
N LEU A 74 -1.45 -11.41 -12.80
CA LEU A 74 -2.14 -10.49 -11.89
C LEU A 74 -3.25 -9.68 -12.58
N THR A 75 -3.19 -9.56 -13.90
CA THR A 75 -4.14 -8.78 -14.70
C THR A 75 -5.08 -9.65 -15.54
N ASP A 76 -5.03 -10.95 -15.38
CA ASP A 76 -5.80 -11.91 -16.19
C ASP A 76 -5.60 -11.68 -17.71
N ASN A 77 -4.40 -11.22 -18.07
CA ASN A 77 -3.99 -10.84 -19.42
C ASN A 77 -4.74 -9.62 -20.04
N GLU A 78 -5.50 -8.86 -19.24
CA GLU A 78 -6.27 -7.71 -19.75
C GLU A 78 -5.42 -6.53 -20.20
N PHE A 79 -4.17 -6.41 -19.67
CA PHE A 79 -3.31 -5.23 -19.88
C PHE A 79 -1.98 -5.55 -20.56
N LYS A 80 -1.92 -6.59 -21.42
CA LYS A 80 -0.69 -7.03 -22.10
C LYS A 80 0.01 -5.93 -22.91
N GLU A 81 -0.76 -5.03 -23.52
CA GLU A 81 -0.25 -3.96 -24.37
C GLU A 81 -0.09 -2.63 -23.61
N SER A 82 -0.19 -2.66 -22.27
CA SER A 82 -0.06 -1.44 -21.49
C SER A 82 1.39 -1.06 -21.23
N SER A 83 1.66 0.24 -21.13
CA SER A 83 2.97 0.74 -20.70
C SER A 83 3.35 0.29 -19.29
N GLU A 84 2.39 0.02 -18.44
CA GLU A 84 2.62 -0.47 -17.09
C GLU A 84 3.31 -1.84 -17.08
N ARG A 85 3.05 -2.68 -18.09
CA ARG A 85 3.71 -3.98 -18.25
C ARG A 85 5.21 -3.81 -18.56
N GLU A 86 5.54 -2.91 -19.49
CA GLU A 86 6.95 -2.60 -19.82
C GLU A 86 7.66 -1.93 -18.62
N TRP A 87 7.01 -0.97 -17.99
CA TRP A 87 7.55 -0.27 -16.81
C TRP A 87 7.80 -1.19 -15.64
N ALA A 88 7.00 -2.26 -15.47
CA ALA A 88 7.24 -3.25 -14.44
C ALA A 88 8.62 -3.91 -14.57
N VAL A 89 9.08 -4.17 -15.80
CA VAL A 89 10.40 -4.75 -16.09
C VAL A 89 11.51 -3.80 -15.65
N ASP A 90 11.46 -2.54 -16.09
CA ASP A 90 12.45 -1.53 -15.72
C ASP A 90 12.53 -1.34 -14.20
N ILE A 91 11.38 -1.33 -13.54
CA ILE A 91 11.28 -1.18 -12.09
C ILE A 91 11.86 -2.41 -11.38
N ALA A 92 11.57 -3.62 -11.86
CA ALA A 92 12.11 -4.87 -11.31
C ALA A 92 13.64 -4.89 -11.33
N MET A 93 14.24 -4.49 -12.46
CA MET A 93 15.69 -4.37 -12.62
C MET A 93 16.31 -3.40 -11.60
N ARG A 94 15.66 -2.23 -11.41
CA ARG A 94 16.09 -1.22 -10.45
C ARG A 94 15.96 -1.69 -9.01
N PHE A 95 14.87 -2.36 -8.68
CA PHE A 95 14.69 -2.96 -7.36
C PHE A 95 15.78 -3.99 -7.10
N ALA A 96 16.00 -4.96 -8.00
CA ALA A 96 17.02 -5.98 -7.83
C ALA A 96 18.42 -5.39 -7.65
N GLN A 97 18.79 -4.39 -8.47
CA GLN A 97 20.08 -3.71 -8.38
C GLN A 97 20.28 -3.04 -7.01
N ASN A 98 19.29 -2.28 -6.54
CA ASN A 98 19.43 -1.55 -5.27
C ASN A 98 19.29 -2.46 -4.05
N LEU A 99 18.41 -3.45 -4.09
CA LEU A 99 18.26 -4.42 -3.01
C LEU A 99 19.55 -5.23 -2.79
N GLY A 100 20.30 -5.50 -3.85
CA GLY A 100 21.60 -6.18 -3.77
C GLY A 100 22.64 -5.46 -2.90
N GLU A 101 22.51 -4.15 -2.70
CA GLU A 101 23.41 -3.37 -1.84
C GLU A 101 23.21 -3.66 -0.34
N PHE A 102 22.04 -4.21 0.05
CA PHE A 102 21.73 -4.56 1.45
C PHE A 102 22.15 -5.98 1.85
N GLY A 103 22.66 -6.77 0.91
CA GLY A 103 23.15 -8.14 1.15
C GLY A 103 22.08 -9.21 0.90
N GLU A 104 22.13 -10.30 1.67
CA GLU A 104 21.22 -11.43 1.51
C GLU A 104 19.82 -11.15 2.08
N VAL A 105 18.78 -11.51 1.34
CA VAL A 105 17.38 -11.39 1.80
C VAL A 105 17.11 -12.45 2.86
N VAL A 106 16.84 -12.03 4.09
CA VAL A 106 16.48 -12.91 5.20
C VAL A 106 15.04 -13.41 5.05
N SER A 107 14.13 -12.52 4.61
CA SER A 107 12.74 -12.91 4.32
C SER A 107 12.08 -11.95 3.34
N TYR A 108 11.13 -12.48 2.56
CA TYR A 108 10.30 -11.77 1.59
C TYR A 108 8.83 -11.97 1.94
N GLN A 109 8.03 -10.89 1.84
CA GLN A 109 6.58 -10.88 2.14
C GLN A 109 6.26 -11.50 3.51
N LYS A 110 7.09 -11.21 4.51
CA LYS A 110 6.95 -11.80 5.85
C LYS A 110 5.80 -11.16 6.62
N GLU A 111 4.81 -11.96 6.89
CA GLU A 111 3.71 -11.59 7.78
C GLU A 111 4.14 -11.70 9.25
N THR A 112 3.82 -10.69 10.04
CA THR A 112 4.00 -10.69 11.49
C THR A 112 2.78 -10.08 12.16
N VAL A 113 2.35 -10.69 13.27
CA VAL A 113 1.22 -10.23 14.09
C VAL A 113 1.74 -9.88 15.47
N THR A 114 1.54 -8.62 15.87
CA THR A 114 2.07 -8.10 17.15
C THR A 114 0.96 -7.39 17.93
N PHE A 115 0.90 -7.63 19.24
CA PHE A 115 0.04 -6.88 20.15
C PHE A 115 0.78 -5.63 20.64
N LYS A 116 0.09 -4.50 20.65
CA LYS A 116 0.60 -3.23 21.18
C LYS A 116 -0.34 -2.69 22.26
N ASP A 117 0.26 -2.14 23.31
CA ASP A 117 -0.49 -1.50 24.38
C ASP A 117 -1.39 -0.37 23.85
N GLY A 118 -2.61 -0.30 24.36
CA GLY A 118 -3.60 0.69 23.93
C GLY A 118 -4.44 0.28 22.72
N LEU A 119 -4.22 -0.90 22.14
CA LEU A 119 -5.06 -1.50 21.10
C LEU A 119 -5.68 -2.82 21.61
N LYS A 120 -6.93 -3.08 21.24
CA LYS A 120 -7.66 -4.34 21.57
C LYS A 120 -7.34 -5.43 20.56
N HIS A 121 -7.04 -5.06 19.32
CA HIS A 121 -6.73 -5.99 18.25
C HIS A 121 -5.25 -5.88 17.86
N PRO A 122 -4.61 -6.98 17.45
CA PRO A 122 -3.23 -6.97 17.06
C PRO A 122 -3.01 -6.19 15.76
N ILE A 123 -1.75 -5.85 15.51
CA ILE A 123 -1.28 -5.25 14.27
C ILE A 123 -0.64 -6.32 13.41
N LYS A 124 -1.10 -6.44 12.18
CA LYS A 124 -0.50 -7.25 11.13
C LYS A 124 0.39 -6.37 10.27
N THR A 125 1.66 -6.73 10.16
CA THR A 125 2.60 -6.14 9.20
C THR A 125 2.98 -7.20 8.17
N VAL A 126 3.14 -6.77 6.91
CA VAL A 126 3.72 -7.60 5.84
C VAL A 126 4.87 -6.78 5.28
N THR A 127 6.09 -7.23 5.52
CA THR A 127 7.32 -6.54 5.09
C THR A 127 7.75 -7.06 3.74
N ASP A 128 8.01 -6.18 2.76
CA ASP A 128 8.40 -6.58 1.41
C ASP A 128 9.73 -7.35 1.47
N PHE A 129 10.82 -6.70 1.87
CA PHE A 129 12.14 -7.33 2.02
C PHE A 129 12.69 -7.09 3.41
N GLU A 130 13.15 -8.13 4.08
CA GLU A 130 13.86 -8.05 5.34
C GLU A 130 15.30 -8.53 5.14
N PHE A 131 16.26 -7.68 5.48
CA PHE A 131 17.68 -7.95 5.53
C PHE A 131 18.14 -8.09 6.99
N GLU A 132 19.41 -8.39 7.25
CA GLU A 132 19.93 -8.55 8.61
C GLU A 132 19.66 -7.29 9.47
N ASP A 133 19.97 -6.11 8.94
CA ASP A 133 19.93 -4.84 9.70
C ASP A 133 18.78 -3.90 9.34
N VAL A 134 18.04 -4.17 8.26
CA VAL A 134 17.02 -3.23 7.75
C VAL A 134 15.85 -3.95 7.11
N ILE A 135 14.67 -3.31 7.16
CA ILE A 135 13.49 -3.66 6.37
C ILE A 135 13.40 -2.66 5.22
N VAL A 136 13.35 -3.15 4.00
CA VAL A 136 13.17 -2.31 2.80
C VAL A 136 11.80 -2.57 2.22
N ASP A 137 11.00 -1.51 2.07
CA ASP A 137 9.68 -1.53 1.45
C ASP A 137 9.77 -0.87 0.08
N THR A 138 9.36 -1.58 -0.94
CA THR A 138 9.47 -1.14 -2.34
C THR A 138 8.23 -0.40 -2.80
N LYS A 139 8.43 0.68 -3.54
CA LYS A 139 7.33 1.53 -4.05
C LYS A 139 7.50 1.83 -5.52
N ALA A 140 6.75 1.12 -6.36
CA ALA A 140 6.67 1.42 -7.77
C ALA A 140 5.90 2.72 -8.02
N THR A 141 6.43 3.57 -8.88
CA THR A 141 5.80 4.83 -9.29
C THR A 141 5.96 5.06 -10.78
N ALA A 142 5.06 5.81 -11.40
CA ALA A 142 5.16 6.13 -12.82
C ALA A 142 6.41 6.99 -13.12
N TYR A 143 6.75 7.90 -12.23
CA TYR A 143 7.95 8.73 -12.33
C TYR A 143 8.35 9.32 -10.97
N LEU A 144 9.63 9.61 -10.81
CA LEU A 144 10.18 10.43 -9.74
C LEU A 144 10.39 11.84 -10.24
N LYS A 145 9.99 12.84 -9.46
CA LYS A 145 10.10 14.22 -9.84
C LYS A 145 11.55 14.71 -9.68
N ARG A 146 12.25 14.84 -10.79
CA ARG A 146 13.63 15.35 -10.83
C ARG A 146 13.69 16.74 -11.47
N LEU A 147 14.63 17.54 -11.04
CA LEU A 147 14.99 18.81 -11.68
C LEU A 147 15.74 18.53 -12.99
N LYS A 148 15.76 19.53 -13.90
CA LYS A 148 16.46 19.44 -15.22
C LYS A 148 17.93 19.00 -15.11
N LYS A 149 18.58 19.17 -13.97
CA LYS A 149 19.96 18.73 -13.71
C LYS A 149 20.10 17.31 -13.18
N GLY A 150 19.01 16.54 -13.14
CA GLY A 150 19.01 15.15 -12.67
C GLY A 150 18.96 14.97 -11.14
N THR A 151 19.02 16.05 -10.36
CA THR A 151 18.83 15.99 -8.89
C THR A 151 17.35 15.85 -8.56
N LEU A 152 17.05 15.12 -7.48
CA LEU A 152 15.68 15.02 -6.98
C LEU A 152 15.12 16.42 -6.68
N ASP A 153 13.85 16.68 -6.99
CA ASP A 153 13.21 17.94 -6.64
C ASP A 153 13.26 18.09 -5.10
N PRO A 154 13.84 19.16 -4.57
CA PRO A 154 13.93 19.35 -3.12
C PRO A 154 12.57 19.43 -2.42
N ASN A 155 11.49 19.65 -3.18
CA ASN A 155 10.12 19.58 -2.67
C ASN A 155 9.50 18.16 -2.82
N TRP A 156 10.23 17.22 -3.41
CA TRP A 156 9.74 15.84 -3.46
C TRP A 156 9.83 15.23 -2.06
N TYR A 157 8.77 14.55 -1.69
CA TYR A 157 8.66 13.90 -0.41
C TYR A 157 7.90 12.57 -0.55
N PRO A 158 8.26 11.54 0.20
CA PRO A 158 7.50 10.30 0.25
C PRO A 158 6.02 10.56 0.60
N LYS A 159 5.12 9.80 0.03
CA LYS A 159 3.70 9.92 0.38
C LYS A 159 3.50 9.69 1.88
N ALA A 160 2.66 10.50 2.50
CA ALA A 160 2.39 10.41 3.95
C ALA A 160 1.94 9.00 4.37
N ALA A 161 1.20 8.29 3.51
CA ALA A 161 0.78 6.91 3.75
C ALA A 161 1.96 5.94 3.82
N ASP A 162 2.96 6.11 2.93
CA ASP A 162 4.16 5.26 2.90
C ASP A 162 5.04 5.55 4.13
N VAL A 163 5.18 6.83 4.50
CA VAL A 163 5.90 7.21 5.73
C VAL A 163 5.23 6.61 6.97
N ARG A 164 3.89 6.71 7.11
CA ARG A 164 3.16 6.12 8.22
C ARG A 164 3.34 4.60 8.29
N GLN A 165 3.32 3.93 7.14
CA GLN A 165 3.56 2.48 7.06
C GLN A 165 4.94 2.11 7.58
N GLN A 166 5.98 2.81 7.14
CA GLN A 166 7.36 2.51 7.55
C GLN A 166 7.62 2.80 9.01
N LEU A 167 7.11 3.90 9.53
CA LEU A 167 7.24 4.20 10.95
C LEU A 167 6.51 3.18 11.83
N LEU A 168 5.34 2.69 11.39
CA LEU A 168 4.65 1.60 12.06
C LEU A 168 5.47 0.30 12.04
N TYR A 169 6.06 -0.05 10.89
CA TYR A 169 6.89 -1.25 10.76
C TYR A 169 8.14 -1.15 11.64
N LYS A 170 8.82 0.00 11.62
CA LYS A 170 9.96 0.28 12.51
C LYS A 170 9.59 0.09 13.99
N ASP A 171 8.45 0.63 14.43
CA ASP A 171 8.01 0.55 15.83
C ASP A 171 7.56 -0.87 16.23
N VAL A 172 6.87 -1.58 15.35
CA VAL A 172 6.35 -2.94 15.60
C VAL A 172 7.45 -4.00 15.50
N ARG A 173 8.40 -3.82 14.60
CA ARG A 173 9.48 -4.78 14.32
C ARG A 173 10.77 -4.44 15.05
N GLU A 174 10.87 -3.29 15.70
CA GLU A 174 12.07 -2.80 16.40
C GLU A 174 13.33 -2.84 15.50
N LYS A 175 13.14 -2.59 14.20
CA LYS A 175 14.17 -2.68 13.18
C LYS A 175 14.13 -1.44 12.28
N PRO A 176 15.28 -0.89 11.85
CA PRO A 176 15.33 0.21 10.88
C PRO A 176 14.52 -0.10 9.62
N THR A 177 13.92 0.91 9.03
CA THR A 177 13.13 0.77 7.79
C THR A 177 13.56 1.78 6.76
N MET A 178 13.48 1.39 5.49
CA MET A 178 13.78 2.22 4.33
C MET A 178 12.69 2.07 3.26
N LEU A 179 12.41 3.15 2.56
CA LEU A 179 11.57 3.16 1.36
C LEU A 179 12.47 3.17 0.12
N LEU A 180 12.28 2.21 -0.76
CA LEU A 180 12.94 2.19 -2.06
C LEU A 180 11.91 2.48 -3.15
N TYR A 181 11.93 3.70 -3.70
CA TYR A 181 11.10 4.09 -4.83
C TYR A 181 11.81 3.78 -6.14
N ALA A 182 11.10 3.18 -7.08
CA ALA A 182 11.56 3.06 -8.46
C ALA A 182 10.45 3.41 -9.46
N SER A 183 10.87 4.02 -10.57
CA SER A 183 10.08 4.25 -11.78
C SER A 183 10.77 3.56 -12.96
N HIS A 184 10.14 3.55 -14.12
CA HIS A 184 10.75 3.03 -15.34
C HIS A 184 12.08 3.73 -15.71
N SER A 185 12.32 4.93 -15.23
CA SER A 185 13.51 5.73 -15.60
C SER A 185 14.42 6.11 -14.44
N ASP A 186 14.01 5.89 -13.18
CA ASP A 186 14.72 6.45 -12.02
C ASP A 186 14.42 5.73 -10.71
N GLN A 187 15.24 5.94 -9.68
CA GLN A 187 15.10 5.35 -8.35
C GLN A 187 15.56 6.29 -7.24
N GLU A 188 15.04 6.10 -6.03
CA GLU A 188 15.41 6.85 -4.84
C GLU A 188 15.21 6.00 -3.59
N ALA A 189 16.23 5.93 -2.74
CA ALA A 189 16.16 5.30 -1.42
C ALA A 189 15.99 6.37 -0.34
N VAL A 190 15.05 6.14 0.58
CA VAL A 190 14.71 7.11 1.63
C VAL A 190 14.74 6.43 2.99
N ASP A 191 15.72 6.81 3.80
CA ASP A 191 15.85 6.35 5.19
C ASP A 191 14.76 6.98 6.08
N MET A 192 14.25 6.19 7.03
CA MET A 192 13.23 6.61 7.99
C MET A 192 13.78 6.99 9.37
N VAL A 193 15.12 7.06 9.55
CA VAL A 193 15.74 7.29 10.87
C VAL A 193 15.23 8.58 11.52
N ASP A 194 15.22 9.68 10.79
CA ASP A 194 14.88 11.01 11.30
C ASP A 194 13.51 11.52 10.83
N ARG A 195 12.59 10.61 10.53
CA ARG A 195 11.26 10.98 10.02
C ARG A 195 10.30 11.34 11.17
N ASP A 196 9.34 12.15 10.81
CA ASP A 196 8.36 12.78 11.70
C ASP A 196 7.54 11.74 12.51
N GLU A 197 7.83 11.61 13.81
CA GLU A 197 7.08 10.76 14.75
C GLU A 197 5.58 11.09 14.82
N HIS A 198 5.18 12.27 14.38
CA HIS A 198 3.77 12.64 14.27
C HIS A 198 3.01 11.65 13.40
N LYS A 199 3.63 11.16 12.34
CA LYS A 199 3.03 10.18 11.44
C LYS A 199 2.79 8.83 12.10
N LEU A 200 3.63 8.44 13.04
CA LEU A 200 3.40 7.25 13.85
C LEU A 200 2.18 7.44 14.77
N LYS A 201 2.05 8.61 15.39
CA LYS A 201 0.88 8.92 16.24
C LYS A 201 -0.42 8.97 15.43
N GLU A 202 -0.40 9.52 14.20
CA GLU A 202 -1.55 9.54 13.30
C GLU A 202 -2.08 8.13 13.04
N ILE A 203 -1.21 7.16 12.74
CA ILE A 203 -1.63 5.79 12.39
C ILE A 203 -2.17 5.04 13.62
N TYR A 204 -1.56 5.19 14.78
CA TYR A 204 -2.08 4.61 16.03
C TYR A 204 -3.43 5.22 16.42
N HIS A 205 -3.56 6.54 16.31
CA HIS A 205 -4.84 7.22 16.58
C HIS A 205 -5.95 6.74 15.65
N ALA A 206 -5.65 6.50 14.39
CA ALA A 206 -6.61 5.93 13.45
C ALA A 206 -7.05 4.51 13.86
N MET A 207 -6.12 3.65 14.29
CA MET A 207 -6.43 2.30 14.78
C MET A 207 -7.32 2.36 16.03
N GLN A 208 -6.99 3.19 17.01
CA GLN A 208 -7.81 3.40 18.21
C GLN A 208 -9.20 3.94 17.87
N THR A 209 -9.29 4.86 16.91
CA THR A 209 -10.57 5.41 16.44
C THR A 209 -11.43 4.32 15.78
N ILE A 210 -10.83 3.47 14.93
CA ILE A 210 -11.52 2.32 14.32
C ILE A 210 -12.08 1.41 15.39
N GLU A 211 -11.30 1.07 16.42
CA GLU A 211 -11.79 0.24 17.55
C GLU A 211 -12.91 0.91 18.31
N HIS A 212 -12.79 2.22 18.58
CA HIS A 212 -13.81 2.98 19.29
C HIS A 212 -15.14 2.97 18.53
N ILE A 213 -15.15 3.41 17.27
CA ILE A 213 -16.38 3.49 16.46
C ILE A 213 -17.03 2.12 16.27
N THR A 214 -16.23 1.06 16.08
CA THR A 214 -16.75 -0.29 15.91
C THR A 214 -17.26 -0.91 17.22
N SER A 215 -16.82 -0.41 18.36
CA SER A 215 -17.31 -0.84 19.68
C SER A 215 -18.64 -0.21 20.07
N ILE A 216 -18.92 1.02 19.64
CA ILE A 216 -20.16 1.74 19.98
C ILE A 216 -21.28 1.52 18.95
N ALA A 217 -20.93 1.25 17.71
CA ALA A 217 -21.90 0.99 16.64
C ALA A 217 -22.52 -0.40 16.82
N LYS A 218 -23.83 -0.53 16.60
CA LYS A 218 -24.57 -1.79 16.67
C LYS A 218 -24.62 -2.50 15.31
N THR A 219 -24.63 -1.72 14.24
CA THR A 219 -24.73 -2.19 12.85
C THR A 219 -23.66 -1.52 11.97
N LYS A 220 -23.39 -2.07 10.78
CA LYS A 220 -22.52 -1.43 9.80
C LYS A 220 -23.12 -0.10 9.30
N GLU A 221 -24.43 -0.03 9.22
CA GLU A 221 -25.16 1.19 8.86
C GLU A 221 -24.97 2.31 9.90
N ASP A 222 -24.82 1.98 11.18
CA ASP A 222 -24.49 2.99 12.20
C ASP A 222 -23.13 3.64 11.92
N ILE A 223 -22.13 2.85 11.47
CA ILE A 223 -20.82 3.37 11.09
C ILE A 223 -20.92 4.24 9.83
N ILE A 224 -21.69 3.82 8.82
CA ILE A 224 -21.93 4.63 7.62
C ILE A 224 -22.45 6.02 8.00
N ARG A 225 -23.42 6.10 8.93
CA ARG A 225 -24.02 7.36 9.39
C ARG A 225 -23.04 8.28 10.12
N MET A 226 -21.90 7.77 10.60
CA MET A 226 -20.87 8.58 11.26
C MET A 226 -20.01 9.38 10.27
N PHE A 227 -19.99 9.00 8.99
CA PHE A 227 -19.08 9.58 8.00
C PHE A 227 -19.81 10.14 6.77
N PRO A 228 -19.45 11.36 6.35
CA PRO A 228 -19.96 11.88 5.08
C PRO A 228 -19.35 11.12 3.91
N LEU A 229 -20.13 10.94 2.85
CA LEU A 229 -19.66 10.38 1.59
C LEU A 229 -19.01 11.49 0.74
N ASN A 230 -17.71 11.70 0.93
CA ASN A 230 -16.93 12.63 0.10
C ASN A 230 -16.27 11.87 -1.05
N MET A 231 -16.87 11.90 -2.23
CA MET A 231 -16.38 11.19 -3.42
C MET A 231 -15.31 11.96 -4.22
N GLU A 232 -14.95 13.17 -3.80
CA GLU A 232 -13.88 13.96 -4.41
C GLU A 232 -12.50 13.53 -3.89
N ASN A 233 -12.44 12.73 -2.82
CA ASN A 233 -11.20 12.21 -2.29
C ASN A 233 -10.52 11.29 -3.32
N PHE A 234 -9.20 11.42 -3.43
CA PHE A 234 -8.37 10.67 -4.41
C PHE A 234 -8.50 9.15 -4.31
N ARG A 235 -8.87 8.61 -3.14
CA ARG A 235 -9.09 7.17 -2.91
C ARG A 235 -10.18 6.57 -3.81
N TRP A 236 -11.15 7.37 -4.22
CA TRP A 236 -12.25 6.93 -5.07
C TRP A 236 -11.87 6.78 -6.55
N GLY A 237 -10.67 7.21 -6.93
CA GLY A 237 -10.27 7.31 -8.33
C GLY A 237 -10.91 8.51 -9.05
N LYS A 238 -10.43 8.78 -10.26
CA LYS A 238 -10.89 9.93 -11.06
C LYS A 238 -12.17 9.65 -11.85
N GLU A 239 -12.43 8.38 -12.17
CA GLU A 239 -13.58 7.98 -12.98
C GLU A 239 -14.89 8.25 -12.25
N ALA A 240 -15.84 8.84 -12.96
CA ALA A 240 -17.16 9.17 -12.41
C ALA A 240 -17.92 7.91 -11.98
N ASP A 241 -17.82 6.84 -12.78
CA ASP A 241 -18.59 5.61 -12.67
C ASP A 241 -17.78 4.44 -12.12
N SER A 242 -16.82 4.71 -11.23
CA SER A 242 -16.04 3.63 -10.63
C SER A 242 -16.94 2.69 -9.80
N PRO A 243 -16.73 1.37 -9.82
CA PRO A 243 -17.49 0.41 -9.02
C PRO A 243 -17.51 0.75 -7.52
N TYR A 244 -16.41 1.32 -7.00
CA TYR A 244 -16.35 1.79 -5.62
C TYR A 244 -17.37 2.90 -5.33
N LYS A 245 -17.49 3.90 -6.22
CA LYS A 245 -18.42 5.01 -6.07
C LYS A 245 -19.86 4.55 -6.13
N GLU A 246 -20.18 3.68 -7.08
CA GLU A 246 -21.52 3.12 -7.22
C GLU A 246 -21.93 2.28 -6.01
N PHE A 247 -21.04 1.44 -5.52
CA PHE A 247 -21.30 0.65 -4.32
C PHE A 247 -21.51 1.54 -3.09
N ALA A 248 -20.65 2.55 -2.89
CA ALA A 248 -20.76 3.50 -1.80
C ALA A 248 -22.08 4.29 -1.85
N LYS A 249 -22.46 4.83 -3.01
CA LYS A 249 -23.76 5.55 -3.18
C LYS A 249 -24.92 4.69 -2.71
N LYS A 250 -25.00 3.43 -3.16
CA LYS A 250 -26.06 2.49 -2.76
C LYS A 250 -26.12 2.28 -1.25
N LEU A 251 -24.95 2.11 -0.61
CA LEU A 251 -24.87 1.90 0.85
C LEU A 251 -25.32 3.14 1.63
N TRP A 252 -24.87 4.34 1.23
CA TRP A 252 -25.24 5.59 1.92
C TRP A 252 -26.73 5.92 1.74
N ILE A 253 -27.28 5.76 0.53
CA ILE A 253 -28.72 5.91 0.29
C ILE A 253 -29.52 4.98 1.22
N LYS A 254 -29.14 3.71 1.28
CA LYS A 254 -29.79 2.72 2.16
C LYS A 254 -29.68 3.08 3.64
N ALA A 255 -28.49 3.48 4.10
CA ALA A 255 -28.25 3.74 5.52
C ALA A 255 -28.98 4.98 6.04
N PHE A 256 -29.15 5.99 5.21
CA PHE A 256 -29.83 7.23 5.57
C PHE A 256 -31.33 7.24 5.22
N ASP A 257 -31.82 6.14 4.62
CA ASP A 257 -33.22 6.06 4.17
C ASP A 257 -33.63 7.28 3.34
N TYR A 258 -32.72 7.72 2.47
CA TYR A 258 -33.00 8.82 1.55
C TYR A 258 -34.06 8.37 0.53
N THR A 259 -35.30 8.47 0.91
CA THR A 259 -36.36 8.55 -0.08
C THR A 259 -36.19 9.89 -0.78
N ILE A 260 -35.37 9.91 -1.84
CA ILE A 260 -35.39 11.03 -2.77
C ILE A 260 -36.80 11.00 -3.37
N LYS A 261 -37.70 11.87 -2.85
CA LYS A 261 -38.97 12.18 -3.49
C LYS A 261 -38.73 13.02 -4.72
#